data_727d28c1478a2998f3f4bd6340b59f0e
#
_entry.id   727d28c1478a2998f3f4bd6340b59f0e
#
_cell.length_a   1.000
_cell.length_b   1.000
_cell.length_c   1.000
_cell.angle_alpha   90.00
_cell.angle_beta   90.00
_cell.angle_gamma   90.00
#
_symmetry.space_group_name_H-M   'P 1'
#
loop_
_entity.id
_entity.type
_entity.pdbx_description
1 polymer ?
#
loop_
_entity_poly.entity_id
_entity_poly.type
_entity_poly.pdbx_seq_one_letter_code
_entity_poly.pdbx_strand_id
1 'polypeptide(L)'
;ASGVVAMLEIAQKLASEQNKIKRSIVFVAFGAEEKGLIGSQRFVDSALIPVENIKAMINLDMVGRLRNRELEVHGSKTSLEADSILNALNSDSLFNLKLVPDGFGPSDHASFYSKNIPVFFIHTGLHEDYHTPNDDIALLNIDGMQNVSDYTYRLARELATMQKPLTFTKSSTRSISSSRSPKIKVKLGIMPDVSGASDEGLKVIGVTEGKPAEIAGIKVGDLI
;
A
#
# COMPACT_ATOMS: atom_id res chain seq x y z
N ALA A 1 1.17 -13.57 6.22
CA ALA A 1 2.30 -13.84 7.14
C ALA A 1 3.61 -13.19 6.67
N SER A 2 3.95 -13.24 5.36
CA SER A 2 5.24 -12.71 4.83
C SER A 2 5.46 -11.22 5.15
N GLY A 3 4.42 -10.39 5.04
CA GLY A 3 4.51 -8.96 5.39
C GLY A 3 4.85 -8.71 6.85
N VAL A 4 4.27 -9.49 7.77
CA VAL A 4 4.57 -9.37 9.22
C VAL A 4 6.01 -9.77 9.51
N VAL A 5 6.50 -10.85 8.91
CA VAL A 5 7.90 -11.29 9.09
C VAL A 5 8.87 -10.23 8.56
N ALA A 6 8.62 -9.71 7.36
CA ALA A 6 9.42 -8.62 6.80
C ALA A 6 9.40 -7.36 7.69
N MET A 7 8.23 -7.00 8.21
CA MET A 7 8.08 -5.88 9.14
C MET A 7 8.91 -6.06 10.42
N LEU A 8 8.95 -7.25 11.00
CA LEU A 8 9.73 -7.54 12.21
C LEU A 8 11.24 -7.43 11.94
N GLU A 9 11.72 -7.94 10.81
CA GLU A 9 13.12 -7.82 10.39
C GLU A 9 13.52 -6.36 10.18
N ILE A 10 12.67 -5.57 9.52
CA ILE A 10 12.86 -4.14 9.31
C ILE A 10 12.89 -3.41 10.66
N ALA A 11 12.00 -3.75 11.59
CA ALA A 11 11.93 -3.15 12.91
C ALA A 11 13.22 -3.39 13.71
N GLN A 12 13.72 -4.63 13.70
CA GLN A 12 14.97 -4.99 14.38
C GLN A 12 16.16 -4.19 13.82
N LYS A 13 16.23 -4.08 12.48
CA LYS A 13 17.30 -3.34 11.81
C LYS A 13 17.24 -1.85 12.10
N LEU A 14 16.07 -1.23 12.06
CA LEU A 14 15.86 0.19 12.39
C LEU A 14 16.14 0.48 13.87
N ALA A 15 15.79 -0.43 14.77
CA ALA A 15 16.08 -0.27 16.20
C ALA A 15 17.58 -0.16 16.50
N SER A 16 18.44 -0.84 15.70
CA SER A 16 19.90 -0.72 15.82
C SER A 16 20.44 0.65 15.39
N GLU A 17 19.65 1.42 14.64
CA GLU A 17 20.02 2.74 14.12
C GLU A 17 19.21 3.90 14.73
N GLN A 18 18.54 3.68 15.86
CA GLN A 18 17.63 4.67 16.48
C GLN A 18 18.21 6.07 16.62
N ASN A 19 19.52 6.19 16.89
CA ASN A 19 20.20 7.48 17.03
C ASN A 19 20.33 8.28 15.73
N LYS A 20 20.07 7.66 14.57
CA LYS A 20 20.12 8.29 13.24
C LYS A 20 18.73 8.66 12.74
N ILE A 21 17.68 8.15 13.37
CA ILE A 21 16.28 8.32 12.97
C ILE A 21 15.74 9.60 13.60
N LYS A 22 15.13 10.47 12.78
CA LYS A 22 14.58 11.76 13.22
C LYS A 22 13.08 11.72 13.51
N ARG A 23 12.36 10.73 12.96
CA ARG A 23 10.91 10.55 13.16
C ARG A 23 10.63 9.21 13.79
N SER A 24 9.68 9.16 14.69
CA SER A 24 9.20 7.89 15.24
C SER A 24 8.64 7.01 14.11
N ILE A 25 8.89 5.71 14.22
CA ILE A 25 8.32 4.70 13.35
C ILE A 25 7.42 3.82 14.20
N VAL A 26 6.20 3.60 13.73
CA VAL A 26 5.21 2.74 14.40
C VAL A 26 5.02 1.50 13.54
N PHE A 27 5.20 0.34 14.12
CA PHE A 27 4.99 -0.95 13.49
C PHE A 27 3.65 -1.50 13.94
N VAL A 28 2.78 -1.82 12.98
CA VAL A 28 1.42 -2.28 13.27
C VAL A 28 1.09 -3.49 12.40
N ALA A 29 0.63 -4.56 13.03
CA ALA A 29 0.00 -5.68 12.35
C ALA A 29 -1.53 -5.52 12.49
N PHE A 30 -2.19 -5.15 11.41
CA PHE A 30 -3.63 -4.95 11.41
C PHE A 30 -4.37 -6.29 11.39
N GLY A 31 -5.48 -6.36 12.10
CA GLY A 31 -6.39 -7.48 12.07
C GLY A 31 -7.60 -7.20 11.19
N ALA A 32 -8.23 -8.28 10.71
CA ALA A 32 -9.46 -8.25 9.92
C ALA A 32 -9.36 -7.40 8.63
N GLU A 33 -8.20 -7.47 7.96
CA GLU A 33 -7.99 -6.84 6.65
C GLU A 33 -8.95 -7.44 5.63
N GLU A 34 -9.04 -8.76 5.55
CA GLU A 34 -9.91 -9.55 4.65
C GLU A 34 -11.42 -9.32 4.89
N LYS A 35 -11.78 -8.67 5.99
CA LYS A 35 -13.17 -8.30 6.31
C LYS A 35 -13.48 -6.83 6.02
N GLY A 36 -12.69 -6.21 5.13
CA GLY A 36 -12.88 -4.82 4.71
C GLY A 36 -12.04 -3.82 5.50
N LEU A 37 -10.76 -4.11 5.73
CA LEU A 37 -9.78 -3.20 6.31
C LEU A 37 -10.13 -2.68 7.72
N ILE A 38 -10.90 -3.49 8.51
CA ILE A 38 -11.46 -3.04 9.79
C ILE A 38 -10.39 -2.51 10.74
N GLY A 39 -9.23 -3.21 10.81
CA GLY A 39 -8.14 -2.83 11.72
C GLY A 39 -7.54 -1.48 11.37
N SER A 40 -7.18 -1.27 10.11
CA SER A 40 -6.56 -0.03 9.65
C SER A 40 -7.54 1.15 9.65
N GLN A 41 -8.81 0.93 9.31
CA GLN A 41 -9.84 1.96 9.42
C GLN A 41 -10.01 2.42 10.87
N ARG A 42 -10.17 1.48 11.82
CA ARG A 42 -10.26 1.82 13.24
C ARG A 42 -9.03 2.55 13.75
N PHE A 43 -7.83 2.16 13.28
CA PHE A 43 -6.59 2.82 13.66
C PHE A 43 -6.58 4.30 13.26
N VAL A 44 -6.92 4.63 12.01
CA VAL A 44 -6.95 6.02 11.52
C VAL A 44 -8.13 6.84 12.08
N ASP A 45 -9.20 6.18 12.51
CA ASP A 45 -10.38 6.84 13.07
C ASP A 45 -10.30 6.98 14.60
N SER A 46 -9.51 6.16 15.29
CA SER A 46 -9.45 6.13 16.77
C SER A 46 -8.63 7.26 17.40
N ALA A 47 -7.91 8.04 16.61
CA ALA A 47 -7.00 9.10 17.07
C ALA A 47 -5.93 8.63 18.08
N LEU A 48 -5.62 7.33 18.14
CA LEU A 48 -4.49 6.80 18.91
C LEU A 48 -3.20 7.54 18.58
N ILE A 49 -3.00 7.82 17.30
CA ILE A 49 -2.01 8.76 16.79
C ILE A 49 -2.80 9.78 15.97
N PRO A 50 -2.72 11.08 16.31
CA PRO A 50 -3.38 12.10 15.48
C PRO A 50 -2.95 11.97 14.02
N VAL A 51 -3.93 11.92 13.12
CA VAL A 51 -3.72 11.65 11.69
C VAL A 51 -2.74 12.64 11.08
N GLU A 52 -2.79 13.91 11.51
CA GLU A 52 -1.88 14.97 11.08
C GLU A 52 -0.41 14.71 11.46
N ASN A 53 -0.15 13.84 12.43
CA ASN A 53 1.19 13.45 12.82
C ASN A 53 1.76 12.30 11.96
N ILE A 54 0.92 11.56 11.25
CA ILE A 54 1.33 10.48 10.35
C ILE A 54 1.80 11.09 9.04
N LYS A 55 3.08 10.92 8.71
CA LYS A 55 3.71 11.57 7.53
C LYS A 55 3.80 10.67 6.32
N ALA A 56 3.76 9.37 6.53
CA ALA A 56 3.69 8.35 5.47
C ALA A 56 3.24 7.01 6.07
N MET A 57 2.74 6.13 5.22
CA MET A 57 2.43 4.75 5.57
C MET A 57 3.06 3.81 4.55
N ILE A 58 3.78 2.80 5.02
CA ILE A 58 4.31 1.70 4.21
C ILE A 58 3.51 0.45 4.55
N ASN A 59 2.89 -0.15 3.56
CA ASN A 59 2.14 -1.39 3.68
C ASN A 59 2.91 -2.54 3.02
N LEU A 60 3.08 -3.63 3.75
CA LEU A 60 3.72 -4.86 3.29
C LEU A 60 2.69 -5.97 3.27
N ASP A 61 2.27 -6.36 2.09
CA ASP A 61 1.34 -7.45 1.89
C ASP A 61 1.79 -8.31 0.72
N MET A 62 1.70 -9.66 0.87
CA MET A 62 2.11 -10.60 -0.17
C MET A 62 3.56 -10.40 -0.67
N VAL A 63 4.53 -10.26 0.23
CA VAL A 63 5.94 -10.01 -0.12
C VAL A 63 6.81 -11.28 -0.20
N GLY A 64 6.22 -12.46 0.00
CA GLY A 64 6.94 -13.73 0.09
C GLY A 64 7.17 -14.46 -1.25
N ARG A 65 6.57 -14.01 -2.34
CA ARG A 65 6.56 -14.72 -3.63
C ARG A 65 7.19 -13.90 -4.76
N LEU A 66 8.32 -13.25 -4.50
CA LEU A 66 9.04 -12.49 -5.53
C LEU A 66 9.41 -13.41 -6.72
N ARG A 67 8.98 -13.03 -7.92
CA ARG A 67 9.24 -13.75 -9.18
C ARG A 67 9.79 -12.76 -10.19
N ASN A 68 10.74 -13.20 -11.01
CA ASN A 68 11.35 -12.39 -12.08
C ASN A 68 11.86 -11.02 -11.59
N ARG A 69 12.15 -10.90 -10.31
CA ARG A 69 12.49 -9.62 -9.64
C ARG A 69 11.42 -8.53 -9.78
N GLU A 70 10.18 -8.90 -10.07
CA GLU A 70 9.07 -7.95 -10.21
C GLU A 70 8.58 -7.51 -8.83
N LEU A 71 8.70 -6.23 -8.54
CA LEU A 71 8.20 -5.60 -7.32
C LEU A 71 7.23 -4.50 -7.70
N GLU A 72 5.99 -4.61 -7.21
CA GLU A 72 4.99 -3.55 -7.37
C GLU A 72 4.98 -2.64 -6.15
N VAL A 73 4.96 -1.33 -6.40
CA VAL A 73 4.76 -0.32 -5.36
C VAL A 73 3.62 0.60 -5.79
N HIS A 74 2.48 0.51 -5.10
CA HIS A 74 1.36 1.41 -5.30
C HIS A 74 1.52 2.67 -4.47
N GLY A 75 0.83 3.74 -4.88
CA GLY A 75 0.90 5.03 -4.21
C GLY A 75 2.07 5.91 -4.66
N SER A 76 2.72 5.58 -5.78
CA SER A 76 3.89 6.32 -6.26
C SER A 76 3.60 7.78 -6.61
N LYS A 77 2.33 8.18 -6.79
CA LYS A 77 1.89 9.56 -6.98
C LYS A 77 1.10 10.13 -5.79
N THR A 78 1.18 9.49 -4.64
CA THR A 78 0.55 10.02 -3.42
C THR A 78 1.40 11.08 -2.72
N SER A 79 2.62 11.31 -3.20
CA SER A 79 3.45 12.48 -2.86
C SER A 79 4.29 12.93 -4.06
N LEU A 80 4.76 14.18 -4.01
CA LEU A 80 5.61 14.75 -5.07
C LEU A 80 6.96 14.02 -5.17
N GLU A 81 7.48 13.55 -4.05
CA GLU A 81 8.83 12.99 -3.93
C GLU A 81 8.88 11.46 -4.16
N ALA A 82 7.73 10.76 -4.08
CA ALA A 82 7.68 9.30 -4.03
C ALA A 82 8.39 8.62 -5.19
N ASP A 83 8.09 8.99 -6.45
CA ASP A 83 8.73 8.38 -7.61
C ASP A 83 10.25 8.51 -7.59
N SER A 84 10.75 9.69 -7.24
CA SER A 84 12.19 9.95 -7.19
C SER A 84 12.87 9.10 -6.12
N ILE A 85 12.27 9.02 -4.95
CA ILE A 85 12.80 8.20 -3.84
C ILE A 85 12.82 6.71 -4.23
N LEU A 86 11.69 6.19 -4.73
CA LEU A 86 11.55 4.78 -5.10
C LEU A 86 12.56 4.37 -6.17
N ASN A 87 12.75 5.19 -7.21
CA ASN A 87 13.72 4.93 -8.26
C ASN A 87 15.17 5.05 -7.75
N ALA A 88 15.48 6.03 -6.91
CA ALA A 88 16.81 6.19 -6.33
C ALA A 88 17.19 4.98 -5.47
N LEU A 89 16.25 4.42 -4.72
CA LEU A 89 16.45 3.21 -3.92
C LEU A 89 16.65 1.93 -4.75
N ASN A 90 16.27 1.94 -6.02
CA ASN A 90 16.46 0.85 -6.97
C ASN A 90 17.54 1.17 -8.02
N SER A 91 18.48 2.05 -7.73
CA SER A 91 19.54 2.47 -8.65
C SER A 91 20.48 1.34 -9.08
N ASP A 92 20.59 0.29 -8.26
CA ASP A 92 21.29 -0.96 -8.54
C ASP A 92 20.50 -1.90 -9.48
N SER A 93 19.29 -1.52 -9.87
CA SER A 93 18.38 -2.32 -10.71
C SER A 93 18.09 -3.71 -10.14
N LEU A 94 18.06 -3.82 -8.80
CA LEU A 94 17.77 -5.07 -8.11
C LEU A 94 16.38 -5.61 -8.48
N PHE A 95 15.41 -4.72 -8.67
CA PHE A 95 14.04 -5.06 -9.04
C PHE A 95 13.65 -4.54 -10.44
N ASN A 96 12.80 -5.29 -11.10
CA ASN A 96 11.94 -4.79 -12.16
C ASN A 96 10.78 -4.05 -11.48
N LEU A 97 11.03 -2.79 -11.11
CA LEU A 97 10.14 -2.00 -10.28
C LEU A 97 8.95 -1.50 -11.08
N LYS A 98 7.74 -1.86 -10.66
CA LYS A 98 6.48 -1.41 -11.24
C LYS A 98 5.83 -0.40 -10.31
N LEU A 99 5.88 0.88 -10.67
CA LEU A 99 5.27 1.95 -9.92
C LEU A 99 3.82 2.17 -10.36
N VAL A 100 2.89 2.03 -9.42
CA VAL A 100 1.46 2.27 -9.64
C VAL A 100 1.08 3.58 -8.97
N PRO A 101 0.53 4.56 -9.73
CA PRO A 101 0.26 5.91 -9.21
C PRO A 101 -0.74 5.95 -8.06
N ASP A 102 -1.79 5.10 -8.11
CA ASP A 102 -2.94 5.16 -7.22
C ASP A 102 -2.60 4.79 -5.78
N GLY A 103 -3.16 5.54 -4.84
CA GLY A 103 -3.09 5.27 -3.42
C GLY A 103 -4.26 4.46 -2.88
N PHE A 104 -5.30 4.25 -3.67
CA PHE A 104 -6.37 3.31 -3.35
C PHE A 104 -6.01 1.90 -3.84
N GLY A 105 -6.43 0.90 -3.08
CA GLY A 105 -6.21 -0.49 -3.42
C GLY A 105 -6.78 -1.44 -2.36
N PRO A 106 -6.74 -2.75 -2.62
CA PRO A 106 -7.39 -3.74 -1.78
C PRO A 106 -6.49 -4.18 -0.60
N SER A 107 -5.90 -3.24 0.13
CA SER A 107 -5.13 -3.52 1.34
C SER A 107 -5.09 -2.29 2.26
N ASP A 108 -4.59 -2.42 3.47
CA ASP A 108 -4.65 -1.48 4.59
C ASP A 108 -4.16 -0.05 4.28
N HIS A 109 -3.30 0.14 3.28
CA HIS A 109 -2.82 1.46 2.84
C HIS A 109 -3.97 2.39 2.40
N ALA A 110 -5.06 1.84 1.89
CA ALA A 110 -6.21 2.62 1.43
C ALA A 110 -6.87 3.42 2.55
N SER A 111 -6.91 2.87 3.76
CA SER A 111 -7.44 3.56 4.95
C SER A 111 -6.65 4.83 5.26
N PHE A 112 -5.33 4.80 5.09
CA PHE A 112 -4.45 5.95 5.31
C PHE A 112 -4.53 6.96 4.16
N TYR A 113 -4.55 6.47 2.92
CA TYR A 113 -4.70 7.36 1.76
C TYR A 113 -6.01 8.15 1.80
N SER A 114 -7.10 7.55 2.29
CA SER A 114 -8.40 8.24 2.48
C SER A 114 -8.30 9.42 3.45
N LYS A 115 -7.28 9.47 4.30
CA LYS A 115 -6.97 10.55 5.24
C LYS A 115 -5.90 11.53 4.71
N ASN A 116 -5.61 11.50 3.43
CA ASN A 116 -4.57 12.32 2.77
C ASN A 116 -3.15 12.06 3.31
N ILE A 117 -2.85 10.82 3.67
CA ILE A 117 -1.51 10.38 4.05
C ILE A 117 -0.85 9.75 2.83
N PRO A 118 0.42 10.11 2.47
CA PRO A 118 1.18 9.42 1.45
C PRO A 118 1.35 7.94 1.79
N VAL A 119 1.14 7.06 0.83
CA VAL A 119 1.19 5.61 1.04
C VAL A 119 2.11 4.92 0.05
N PHE A 120 2.72 3.82 0.49
CA PHE A 120 3.54 2.92 -0.30
C PHE A 120 3.07 1.49 -0.04
N PHE A 121 2.32 0.92 -0.94
CA PHE A 121 1.90 -0.47 -0.84
C PHE A 121 2.83 -1.34 -1.67
N ILE A 122 3.60 -2.17 -1.01
CA ILE A 122 4.65 -3.02 -1.57
C ILE A 122 4.16 -4.46 -1.60
N HIS A 123 4.15 -5.07 -2.77
CA HIS A 123 3.78 -6.48 -2.95
C HIS A 123 4.47 -7.11 -4.16
N THR A 124 4.47 -8.44 -4.21
CA THR A 124 5.13 -9.24 -5.26
C THR A 124 4.16 -9.81 -6.30
N GLY A 125 2.94 -9.28 -6.34
CA GLY A 125 1.88 -9.69 -7.27
C GLY A 125 1.10 -10.92 -6.81
N LEU A 126 -0.04 -11.16 -7.45
CA LEU A 126 -0.88 -12.33 -7.21
C LEU A 126 -0.20 -13.60 -7.72
N HIS A 127 -0.47 -14.73 -7.08
CA HIS A 127 0.01 -16.07 -7.46
C HIS A 127 -1.15 -17.08 -7.42
N GLU A 128 -0.95 -18.24 -8.03
CA GLU A 128 -2.00 -19.25 -8.21
C GLU A 128 -2.54 -19.81 -6.89
N ASP A 129 -1.70 -19.84 -5.84
CA ASP A 129 -2.09 -20.35 -4.52
C ASP A 129 -2.77 -19.30 -3.63
N TYR A 130 -2.95 -18.05 -4.13
CA TYR A 130 -3.56 -16.96 -3.37
C TYR A 130 -4.95 -17.35 -2.83
N HIS A 131 -5.16 -17.15 -1.52
CA HIS A 131 -6.39 -17.53 -0.79
C HIS A 131 -6.74 -19.03 -0.89
N THR A 132 -5.76 -19.91 -1.07
CA THR A 132 -5.96 -21.35 -1.06
C THR A 132 -5.18 -22.02 0.08
N PRO A 133 -5.57 -23.25 0.49
CA PRO A 133 -4.79 -24.02 1.46
C PRO A 133 -3.39 -24.41 1.01
N ASN A 134 -3.08 -24.25 -0.27
CA ASN A 134 -1.78 -24.58 -0.86
C ASN A 134 -0.75 -23.45 -0.73
N ASP A 135 -1.14 -22.27 -0.22
CA ASP A 135 -0.20 -21.17 0.01
C ASP A 135 0.63 -21.44 1.27
N ASP A 136 1.63 -22.30 1.11
CA ASP A 136 2.46 -22.84 2.18
C ASP A 136 3.88 -22.25 2.17
N ILE A 137 4.55 -22.40 3.31
CA ILE A 137 5.93 -21.92 3.55
C ILE A 137 6.94 -22.47 2.55
N ALA A 138 6.74 -23.69 2.06
CA ALA A 138 7.61 -24.33 1.08
C ALA A 138 7.72 -23.58 -0.26
N LEU A 139 6.74 -22.73 -0.54
CA LEU A 139 6.64 -21.95 -1.78
C LEU A 139 7.21 -20.52 -1.64
N LEU A 140 7.72 -20.15 -0.47
CA LEU A 140 8.29 -18.83 -0.26
C LEU A 140 9.65 -18.68 -0.95
N ASN A 141 9.87 -17.54 -1.60
CA ASN A 141 11.17 -17.10 -2.05
C ASN A 141 11.85 -16.31 -0.93
N ILE A 142 12.61 -16.98 -0.07
CA ILE A 142 13.24 -16.36 1.11
C ILE A 142 14.24 -15.28 0.70
N ASP A 143 15.11 -15.55 -0.30
CA ASP A 143 16.08 -14.56 -0.80
C ASP A 143 15.37 -13.34 -1.40
N GLY A 144 14.29 -13.58 -2.16
CA GLY A 144 13.43 -12.52 -2.69
C GLY A 144 12.77 -11.69 -1.58
N MET A 145 12.29 -12.34 -0.53
CA MET A 145 11.68 -11.67 0.62
C MET A 145 12.71 -10.84 1.40
N GLN A 146 13.93 -11.33 1.53
CA GLN A 146 15.03 -10.55 2.12
C GLN A 146 15.33 -9.29 1.30
N ASN A 147 15.43 -9.41 -0.02
CA ASN A 147 15.64 -8.27 -0.91
C ASN A 147 14.51 -7.23 -0.79
N VAL A 148 13.26 -7.66 -0.72
CA VAL A 148 12.11 -6.76 -0.50
C VAL A 148 12.17 -6.10 0.87
N SER A 149 12.55 -6.84 1.91
CA SER A 149 12.73 -6.31 3.26
C SER A 149 13.83 -5.25 3.31
N ASP A 150 14.97 -5.50 2.65
CA ASP A 150 16.07 -4.54 2.57
C ASP A 150 15.71 -3.27 1.78
N TYR A 151 14.98 -3.40 0.70
CA TYR A 151 14.45 -2.26 -0.05
C TYR A 151 13.50 -1.44 0.80
N THR A 152 12.57 -2.10 1.49
CA THR A 152 11.59 -1.45 2.35
C THR A 152 12.25 -0.80 3.58
N TYR A 153 13.26 -1.45 4.15
CA TYR A 153 14.07 -0.85 5.21
C TYR A 153 14.72 0.46 4.74
N ARG A 154 15.34 0.45 3.55
CA ARG A 154 15.94 1.66 2.97
C ARG A 154 14.91 2.76 2.75
N LEU A 155 13.70 2.41 2.28
CA LEU A 155 12.59 3.36 2.15
C LEU A 155 12.17 3.92 3.51
N ALA A 156 11.91 3.08 4.49
CA ALA A 156 11.50 3.52 5.82
C ALA A 156 12.55 4.42 6.48
N ARG A 157 13.83 4.06 6.34
CA ARG A 157 14.95 4.84 6.84
C ARG A 157 15.04 6.21 6.16
N GLU A 158 14.90 6.27 4.83
CA GLU A 158 14.89 7.52 4.09
C GLU A 158 13.77 8.43 4.59
N LEU A 159 12.54 7.94 4.65
CA LEU A 159 11.38 8.69 5.12
C LEU A 159 11.54 9.17 6.58
N ALA A 160 12.21 8.38 7.42
CA ALA A 160 12.42 8.71 8.83
C ALA A 160 13.57 9.68 9.07
N THR A 161 14.50 9.84 8.10
CA THR A 161 15.69 10.70 8.24
C THR A 161 15.60 12.00 7.45
N MET A 162 14.78 12.06 6.39
CA MET A 162 14.62 13.27 5.57
C MET A 162 14.20 14.48 6.40
N GLN A 163 14.64 15.69 6.03
CA GLN A 163 14.39 16.90 6.82
C GLN A 163 12.91 17.32 6.76
N LYS A 164 12.33 17.31 5.58
CA LYS A 164 10.93 17.67 5.36
C LYS A 164 10.09 16.40 5.17
N PRO A 165 8.85 16.38 5.66
CA PRO A 165 7.94 15.27 5.35
C PRO A 165 7.59 15.29 3.86
N LEU A 166 7.03 14.18 3.38
CA LEU A 166 6.49 14.08 2.02
C LEU A 166 5.38 15.11 1.80
N THR A 167 5.32 15.64 0.59
CA THR A 167 4.25 16.54 0.17
C THR A 167 3.12 15.72 -0.44
N PHE A 168 2.03 15.55 0.29
CA PHE A 168 0.87 14.78 -0.19
C PHE A 168 0.32 15.34 -1.50
N THR A 169 0.02 14.45 -2.42
CA THR A 169 -0.72 14.74 -3.64
C THR A 169 -1.83 13.70 -3.83
N LYS A 170 -2.95 14.13 -4.36
CA LYS A 170 -3.95 13.16 -4.84
C LYS A 170 -3.42 12.54 -6.13
N SER A 171 -3.36 11.22 -6.15
CA SER A 171 -3.05 10.50 -7.39
C SER A 171 -4.18 10.70 -8.38
N SER A 172 -3.99 11.61 -9.34
CA SER A 172 -4.93 11.69 -10.47
C SER A 172 -4.64 10.51 -11.39
N THR A 173 -5.56 9.57 -11.48
CA THR A 173 -5.50 8.50 -12.48
C THR A 173 -5.81 9.09 -13.85
N ARG A 174 -4.91 9.92 -14.41
CA ARG A 174 -4.94 10.14 -15.86
C ARG A 174 -4.55 8.81 -16.48
N SER A 175 -5.54 8.13 -17.03
CA SER A 175 -5.34 6.92 -17.81
C SER A 175 -4.39 7.21 -18.97
N ILE A 176 -3.09 6.91 -18.77
CA ILE A 176 -2.17 6.76 -19.88
C ILE A 176 -2.48 5.39 -20.46
N SER A 177 -3.22 5.42 -21.55
CA SER A 177 -3.48 4.24 -22.37
C SER A 177 -2.17 3.77 -22.99
N SER A 178 -1.61 2.66 -22.56
CA SER A 178 -0.71 1.88 -23.38
C SER A 178 -0.84 0.39 -23.11
N SER A 179 -1.20 -0.28 -24.20
CA SER A 179 -0.96 -1.67 -24.60
C SER A 179 -1.65 -2.82 -23.89
N ARG A 180 -2.69 -3.33 -24.57
CA ARG A 180 -3.07 -4.74 -24.82
C ARG A 180 -3.00 -5.74 -23.65
N SER A 181 -3.96 -5.65 -22.76
CA SER A 181 -4.56 -6.79 -22.04
C SER A 181 -6.05 -6.88 -22.42
N PRO A 182 -6.70 -8.06 -22.35
CA PRO A 182 -8.11 -8.17 -22.72
C PRO A 182 -8.94 -7.24 -21.83
N LYS A 183 -9.59 -6.30 -22.47
CA LYS A 183 -10.18 -5.11 -21.87
C LYS A 183 -11.44 -5.45 -21.07
N ILE A 184 -11.34 -5.45 -19.74
CA ILE A 184 -12.49 -4.98 -18.96
C ILE A 184 -12.58 -3.48 -19.26
N LYS A 185 -13.54 -3.12 -20.10
CA LYS A 185 -13.62 -1.77 -20.67
C LYS A 185 -14.06 -0.69 -19.69
N VAL A 186 -14.61 -1.05 -18.54
CA VAL A 186 -15.12 -0.10 -17.54
C VAL A 186 -14.74 -0.59 -16.14
N LYS A 187 -13.97 0.23 -15.40
CA LYS A 187 -13.81 0.09 -13.95
C LYS A 187 -14.64 1.19 -13.31
N LEU A 188 -15.56 0.83 -12.43
CA LEU A 188 -16.45 1.79 -11.76
C LEU A 188 -15.66 2.78 -10.90
N GLY A 189 -14.58 2.32 -10.26
CA GLY A 189 -13.71 3.17 -9.45
C GLY A 189 -14.26 3.46 -8.06
N ILE A 190 -14.98 2.53 -7.49
CA ILE A 190 -15.39 2.53 -6.09
C ILE A 190 -14.57 1.52 -5.30
N MET A 191 -14.47 1.76 -4.00
CA MET A 191 -14.03 0.82 -2.99
C MET A 191 -15.24 0.50 -2.12
N PRO A 192 -15.77 -0.72 -2.21
CA PRO A 192 -16.91 -1.13 -1.42
C PRO A 192 -16.49 -1.49 0.00
N ASP A 193 -17.37 -1.24 0.98
CA ASP A 193 -17.26 -1.80 2.32
C ASP A 193 -17.80 -3.23 2.32
N VAL A 194 -16.90 -4.20 2.21
CA VAL A 194 -17.29 -5.63 2.24
C VAL A 194 -17.45 -6.16 3.66
N SER A 195 -17.09 -5.39 4.68
CA SER A 195 -17.20 -5.79 6.10
C SER A 195 -18.61 -5.66 6.65
N GLY A 196 -19.42 -4.80 6.06
CA GLY A 196 -20.77 -4.47 6.49
C GLY A 196 -21.82 -4.68 5.42
N ALA A 197 -21.64 -5.68 4.52
CA ALA A 197 -22.66 -6.01 3.54
C ALA A 197 -24.00 -6.25 4.26
N SER A 198 -24.90 -5.28 4.19
CA SER A 198 -26.26 -5.37 4.71
C SER A 198 -27.20 -5.71 3.55
N ASP A 199 -28.39 -6.22 3.88
CA ASP A 199 -29.45 -6.43 2.89
C ASP A 199 -29.90 -5.11 2.21
N GLU A 200 -29.43 -3.97 2.72
CA GLU A 200 -29.77 -2.62 2.23
C GLU A 200 -28.84 -2.11 1.12
N GLY A 201 -27.69 -2.77 0.89
CA GLY A 201 -26.74 -2.36 -0.15
C GLY A 201 -25.29 -2.38 0.31
N LEU A 202 -24.41 -2.01 -0.61
CA LEU A 202 -22.97 -1.98 -0.42
C LEU A 202 -22.51 -0.53 -0.18
N LYS A 203 -21.95 -0.27 1.01
CA LYS A 203 -21.46 1.07 1.36
C LYS A 203 -20.16 1.38 0.60
N VAL A 204 -20.06 2.58 0.05
CA VAL A 204 -18.86 3.08 -0.62
C VAL A 204 -17.93 3.69 0.41
N ILE A 205 -16.71 3.15 0.56
CA ILE A 205 -15.67 3.68 1.45
C ILE A 205 -14.55 4.43 0.73
N GLY A 206 -14.53 4.36 -0.61
CA GLY A 206 -13.61 5.14 -1.43
C GLY A 206 -14.14 5.32 -2.85
N VAL A 207 -13.78 6.45 -3.47
CA VAL A 207 -14.09 6.76 -4.88
C VAL A 207 -12.82 7.24 -5.55
N THR A 208 -12.48 6.62 -6.68
CA THR A 208 -11.27 6.95 -7.44
C THR A 208 -11.56 8.12 -8.37
N GLU A 209 -10.75 9.19 -8.27
CA GLU A 209 -10.85 10.39 -9.10
C GLU A 209 -10.73 10.07 -10.60
N GLY A 210 -11.56 10.71 -11.42
CA GLY A 210 -11.59 10.51 -12.87
C GLY A 210 -12.24 9.20 -13.33
N LYS A 211 -12.83 8.40 -12.43
CA LYS A 211 -13.52 7.16 -12.78
C LYS A 211 -15.03 7.37 -12.90
N PRO A 212 -15.74 6.44 -13.57
CA PRO A 212 -17.18 6.56 -13.78
C PRO A 212 -18.01 6.84 -12.54
N ALA A 213 -17.63 6.28 -11.39
CA ALA A 213 -18.35 6.51 -10.13
C ALA A 213 -18.30 7.96 -9.69
N GLU A 214 -17.12 8.59 -9.73
CA GLU A 214 -16.99 10.01 -9.40
C GLU A 214 -17.73 10.90 -10.39
N ILE A 215 -17.59 10.62 -11.69
CA ILE A 215 -18.30 11.36 -12.75
C ILE A 215 -19.82 11.25 -12.60
N ALA A 216 -20.29 10.08 -12.14
CA ALA A 216 -21.71 9.85 -11.83
C ALA A 216 -22.17 10.48 -10.51
N GLY A 217 -21.25 11.09 -9.75
CA GLY A 217 -21.54 11.76 -8.49
C GLY A 217 -21.61 10.84 -7.26
N ILE A 218 -21.15 9.60 -7.36
CA ILE A 218 -21.05 8.68 -6.21
C ILE A 218 -20.01 9.23 -5.23
N LYS A 219 -20.34 9.19 -3.95
CA LYS A 219 -19.49 9.71 -2.86
C LYS A 219 -19.21 8.64 -1.82
N VAL A 220 -18.14 8.85 -1.07
CA VAL A 220 -17.87 8.07 0.15
C VAL A 220 -19.06 8.22 1.12
N GLY A 221 -19.54 7.07 1.60
CA GLY A 221 -20.73 6.97 2.46
C GLY A 221 -22.01 6.58 1.74
N ASP A 222 -22.04 6.65 0.40
CA ASP A 222 -23.21 6.20 -0.38
C ASP A 222 -23.42 4.69 -0.23
N LEU A 223 -24.68 4.28 -0.29
CA LEU A 223 -25.12 2.89 -0.39
C LEU A 223 -25.52 2.61 -1.87
N ILE A 224 -25.00 1.54 -2.45
CA ILE A 224 -25.23 1.13 -3.83
C ILE A 224 -25.65 -0.34 -3.94
#